data_1b6f9594b747a18e5ffa96e0e4841c96
#
_entry.id   1b6f9594b747a18e5ffa96e0e4841c96
#
_cell.length_a   1.000
_cell.length_b   1.000
_cell.length_c   1.000
_cell.angle_alpha   90.00
_cell.angle_beta   90.00
_cell.angle_gamma   90.00
#
_symmetry.space_group_name_H-M   'P 1'
#
loop_
_entity.id
_entity.type
_entity.pdbx_description
1 polymer ?
#
loop_
_entity_poly.entity_id
_entity_poly.type
_entity_poly.pdbx_seq_one_letter_code
_entity_poly.pdbx_strand_id
1 'polypeptide(L)'
;MVKGWQDTREGTYYFDETYGTMAKGYATIDGKEYYFNTDTGVREKTIGSVPQNGWKRINGGYYWYENYIRQGYSVDASYRGKEIYDSGSDAWYWLDNVDGGKKAVSKDVFQESGAGPWAERADGTGKWVRYDANGHMVKGWQRTANGTYYFDLTYGTMAKGTVTINGRTYHFDENTGILK
;
A
#
# COMPACT_ATOMS: atom_id res chain seq x y z
N MET A 1 22.99 -5.57 27.00
CA MET A 1 22.14 -5.28 25.83
C MET A 1 21.52 -3.91 26.02
N VAL A 2 21.69 -3.02 25.07
CA VAL A 2 21.10 -1.67 25.12
C VAL A 2 19.61 -1.75 24.77
N LYS A 3 18.77 -1.01 25.51
CA LYS A 3 17.30 -0.97 25.32
C LYS A 3 16.79 0.47 25.51
N GLY A 4 15.62 0.75 24.93
CA GLY A 4 14.96 2.04 25.02
C GLY A 4 15.68 3.14 24.25
N TRP A 5 15.36 4.39 24.60
CA TRP A 5 15.94 5.57 23.99
C TRP A 5 17.39 5.77 24.35
N GLN A 6 18.22 6.10 23.35
CA GLN A 6 19.63 6.37 23.52
C GLN A 6 20.00 7.66 22.80
N ASP A 7 20.55 8.61 23.52
CA ASP A 7 21.09 9.85 22.95
C ASP A 7 22.63 9.77 22.87
N THR A 8 23.16 10.00 21.69
CA THR A 8 24.59 9.99 21.38
C THR A 8 25.01 11.29 20.68
N ARG A 9 26.31 11.47 20.40
CA ARG A 9 26.80 12.58 19.57
C ARG A 9 26.29 12.53 18.12
N GLU A 10 25.95 11.34 17.64
CA GLU A 10 25.49 11.09 16.26
C GLU A 10 23.98 11.24 16.12
N GLY A 11 23.23 11.21 17.24
CA GLY A 11 21.79 11.39 17.25
C GLY A 11 21.07 10.54 18.29
N THR A 12 19.74 10.53 18.20
CA THR A 12 18.85 9.76 19.07
C THR A 12 18.46 8.46 18.38
N TYR A 13 18.56 7.37 19.11
CA TYR A 13 18.20 6.00 18.68
C TYR A 13 17.13 5.40 19.59
N TYR A 14 16.46 4.37 19.12
CA TYR A 14 15.61 3.54 19.95
C TYR A 14 15.91 2.06 19.74
N PHE A 15 16.04 1.33 20.83
CA PHE A 15 16.23 -0.11 20.83
C PHE A 15 15.01 -0.77 21.52
N ASP A 16 14.42 -1.75 20.84
CA ASP A 16 13.27 -2.48 21.34
C ASP A 16 13.49 -2.99 22.78
N GLU A 17 12.46 -2.83 23.65
CA GLU A 17 12.55 -3.18 25.06
C GLU A 17 12.62 -4.69 25.32
N THR A 18 12.22 -5.52 24.36
CA THR A 18 12.25 -6.97 24.48
C THR A 18 13.58 -7.54 24.01
N TYR A 19 13.95 -7.25 22.77
CA TYR A 19 15.10 -7.88 22.11
C TYR A 19 16.29 -6.94 21.91
N GLY A 20 16.17 -5.66 22.20
CA GLY A 20 17.21 -4.66 21.97
C GLY A 20 17.50 -4.43 20.49
N THR A 21 16.54 -4.72 19.59
CA THR A 21 16.69 -4.47 18.16
C THR A 21 16.57 -2.97 17.88
N MET A 22 17.49 -2.41 17.10
CA MET A 22 17.50 -0.99 16.73
C MET A 22 16.35 -0.67 15.78
N ALA A 23 15.56 0.36 16.10
CA ALA A 23 14.48 0.84 15.24
C ALA A 23 15.02 1.42 13.93
N LYS A 24 14.37 1.08 12.82
CA LYS A 24 14.63 1.59 11.46
C LYS A 24 13.32 1.82 10.74
N GLY A 25 13.26 2.87 9.90
CA GLY A 25 12.02 3.27 9.24
C GLY A 25 10.97 3.81 10.20
N TYR A 26 9.70 3.60 9.90
CA TYR A 26 8.61 4.02 10.80
C TYR A 26 8.47 3.02 11.95
N ALA A 27 8.48 3.53 13.18
CA ALA A 27 8.26 2.75 14.40
C ALA A 27 7.36 3.53 15.37
N THR A 28 6.40 2.83 15.98
CA THR A 28 5.54 3.40 17.01
C THR A 28 6.03 2.98 18.39
N ILE A 29 6.30 3.97 19.24
CA ILE A 29 6.79 3.80 20.60
C ILE A 29 5.85 4.59 21.52
N ASP A 30 5.23 3.93 22.47
CA ASP A 30 4.26 4.52 23.42
C ASP A 30 3.14 5.33 22.70
N GLY A 31 2.60 4.77 21.61
CA GLY A 31 1.51 5.39 20.84
C GLY A 31 1.91 6.62 20.03
N LYS A 32 3.21 6.92 19.92
CA LYS A 32 3.78 7.97 19.08
C LYS A 32 4.66 7.36 17.99
N GLU A 33 4.46 7.78 16.76
CA GLU A 33 5.25 7.32 15.63
C GLU A 33 6.43 8.24 15.37
N TYR A 34 7.55 7.62 15.04
CA TYR A 34 8.81 8.24 14.67
C TYR A 34 9.31 7.62 13.36
N TYR A 35 10.19 8.34 12.69
CA TYR A 35 10.95 7.80 11.56
C TYR A 35 12.44 7.81 11.88
N PHE A 36 13.03 6.65 11.75
CA PHE A 36 14.46 6.40 11.93
C PHE A 36 15.11 6.15 10.57
N ASN A 37 16.28 6.70 10.34
CA ASN A 37 17.06 6.45 9.14
C ASN A 37 17.28 4.94 8.97
N THR A 38 17.04 4.42 7.76
CA THR A 38 17.07 2.97 7.50
C THR A 38 18.49 2.40 7.51
N ASP A 39 19.50 3.21 7.26
CA ASP A 39 20.91 2.79 7.28
C ASP A 39 21.50 2.93 8.68
N THR A 40 21.39 4.11 9.27
CA THR A 40 22.05 4.46 10.52
C THR A 40 21.24 4.19 11.78
N GLY A 41 19.90 4.15 11.69
CA GLY A 41 18.98 4.06 12.84
C GLY A 41 18.82 5.38 13.61
N VAL A 42 19.37 6.49 13.14
CA VAL A 42 19.18 7.81 13.78
C VAL A 42 17.74 8.29 13.57
N ARG A 43 17.10 8.80 14.64
CA ARG A 43 15.80 9.42 14.53
C ARG A 43 15.88 10.71 13.70
N GLU A 44 15.15 10.73 12.59
CA GLU A 44 15.07 11.89 11.69
C GLU A 44 13.78 12.70 11.90
N LYS A 45 12.66 12.03 12.25
CA LYS A 45 11.36 12.69 12.35
C LYS A 45 10.56 12.18 13.53
N THR A 46 9.77 13.07 14.13
CA THR A 46 8.68 12.75 15.04
C THR A 46 7.36 13.00 14.31
N ILE A 47 6.58 11.96 14.10
CA ILE A 47 5.28 12.04 13.42
C ILE A 47 4.18 12.40 14.42
N GLY A 48 4.33 11.97 15.67
CA GLY A 48 3.42 12.23 16.78
C GLY A 48 2.42 11.09 17.01
N SER A 49 1.41 11.36 17.85
CA SER A 49 0.44 10.34 18.29
C SER A 49 -0.30 9.71 17.11
N VAL A 50 -0.47 8.39 17.13
CA VAL A 50 -1.19 7.60 16.13
C VAL A 50 -2.38 6.88 16.77
N PRO A 51 -3.45 6.57 16.00
CA PRO A 51 -4.58 5.81 16.53
C PRO A 51 -4.17 4.36 16.75
N GLN A 52 -4.87 3.69 17.68
CA GLN A 52 -4.72 2.24 17.83
C GLN A 52 -5.13 1.53 16.53
N ASN A 53 -6.27 1.91 15.98
CA ASN A 53 -6.76 1.36 14.71
C ASN A 53 -7.39 2.48 13.87
N GLY A 54 -7.34 2.35 12.53
CA GLY A 54 -8.02 3.23 11.61
C GLY A 54 -7.12 4.25 10.91
N TRP A 55 -7.76 5.21 10.27
CA TRP A 55 -7.11 6.21 9.45
C TRP A 55 -6.50 7.37 10.24
N LYS A 56 -5.32 7.79 9.83
CA LYS A 56 -4.72 9.07 10.23
C LYS A 56 -4.27 9.86 9.01
N ARG A 57 -4.57 11.16 9.00
CA ARG A 57 -4.05 12.10 8.00
C ARG A 57 -2.72 12.69 8.47
N ILE A 58 -1.69 12.59 7.64
CA ILE A 58 -0.35 13.14 7.89
C ILE A 58 0.12 13.83 6.61
N ASN A 59 0.42 15.14 6.67
CA ASN A 59 0.92 15.92 5.53
C ASN A 59 0.12 15.73 4.24
N GLY A 60 -1.22 15.71 4.35
CA GLY A 60 -2.13 15.54 3.21
C GLY A 60 -2.35 14.11 2.73
N GLY A 61 -1.57 13.12 3.21
CA GLY A 61 -1.77 11.70 2.96
C GLY A 61 -2.60 11.01 4.03
N TYR A 62 -3.23 9.88 3.69
CA TYR A 62 -3.93 9.02 4.64
C TYR A 62 -3.14 7.73 4.84
N TYR A 63 -3.04 7.30 6.11
CA TYR A 63 -2.32 6.12 6.56
C TYR A 63 -3.21 5.30 7.49
N TRP A 64 -3.18 3.98 7.34
CA TRP A 64 -3.95 3.05 8.15
C TRP A 64 -3.08 2.45 9.26
N TYR A 65 -3.64 2.34 10.45
CA TYR A 65 -2.99 1.75 11.62
C TYR A 65 -3.81 0.58 12.14
N GLU A 66 -3.11 -0.45 12.61
CA GLU A 66 -3.63 -1.58 13.35
C GLU A 66 -2.74 -1.81 14.57
N ASN A 67 -3.31 -1.80 15.78
CA ASN A 67 -2.56 -1.90 17.05
C ASN A 67 -1.40 -0.89 17.15
N TYR A 68 -1.66 0.37 16.77
CA TYR A 68 -0.68 1.47 16.70
C TYR A 68 0.41 1.30 15.65
N ILE A 69 0.39 0.22 14.85
CA ILE A 69 1.40 -0.06 13.81
C ILE A 69 0.89 0.43 12.46
N ARG A 70 1.69 1.25 11.77
CA ARG A 70 1.43 1.69 10.40
C ARG A 70 1.41 0.47 9.48
N GLN A 71 0.36 0.36 8.70
CA GLN A 71 0.20 -0.71 7.73
C GLN A 71 0.71 -0.29 6.34
N GLY A 72 1.00 -1.29 5.49
CA GLY A 72 1.46 -1.06 4.12
C GLY A 72 2.89 -0.55 3.99
N TYR A 73 3.66 -0.50 5.08
CA TYR A 73 5.05 -0.09 5.09
C TYR A 73 5.98 -1.20 5.58
N SER A 74 7.14 -1.31 4.97
CA SER A 74 8.29 -2.10 5.41
C SER A 74 9.58 -1.45 4.95
N VAL A 75 10.66 -1.66 5.69
CA VAL A 75 12.02 -1.30 5.27
C VAL A 75 12.56 -2.24 4.18
N ASP A 76 11.93 -3.40 4.00
CA ASP A 76 12.22 -4.31 2.91
C ASP A 76 11.74 -3.71 1.57
N ALA A 77 12.68 -3.42 0.67
CA ALA A 77 12.40 -2.82 -0.63
C ALA A 77 11.60 -3.75 -1.56
N SER A 78 11.58 -5.05 -1.30
CA SER A 78 10.76 -6.01 -2.06
C SER A 78 9.29 -5.96 -1.68
N TYR A 79 8.96 -5.47 -0.48
CA TYR A 79 7.57 -5.32 -0.04
C TYR A 79 6.87 -4.20 -0.83
N ARG A 80 5.75 -4.51 -1.47
CA ARG A 80 5.01 -3.58 -2.35
C ARG A 80 3.99 -2.73 -1.62
N GLY A 81 3.43 -3.26 -0.55
CA GLY A 81 2.35 -2.63 0.19
C GLY A 81 1.31 -3.63 0.67
N LYS A 82 0.19 -3.13 1.16
CA LYS A 82 -0.91 -3.94 1.73
C LYS A 82 -2.26 -3.47 1.22
N GLU A 83 -3.10 -4.42 0.81
CA GLU A 83 -4.52 -4.15 0.60
C GLU A 83 -5.26 -4.28 1.92
N ILE A 84 -6.16 -3.34 2.20
CA ILE A 84 -7.03 -3.36 3.37
C ILE A 84 -8.48 -3.13 2.96
N TYR A 85 -9.39 -3.70 3.75
CA TYR A 85 -10.82 -3.40 3.69
C TYR A 85 -11.21 -2.53 4.89
N ASP A 86 -11.80 -1.38 4.62
CA ASP A 86 -12.35 -0.50 5.64
C ASP A 86 -13.88 -0.64 5.67
N SER A 87 -14.40 -1.27 6.73
CA SER A 87 -15.83 -1.47 6.91
C SER A 87 -16.62 -0.18 7.13
N GLY A 88 -15.95 0.89 7.57
CA GLY A 88 -16.58 2.19 7.77
C GLY A 88 -16.96 2.88 6.46
N SER A 89 -16.20 2.65 5.41
CA SER A 89 -16.43 3.18 4.05
C SER A 89 -16.91 2.11 3.06
N ASP A 90 -17.01 0.84 3.48
CA ASP A 90 -17.35 -0.33 2.66
C ASP A 90 -16.49 -0.40 1.38
N ALA A 91 -15.17 -0.21 1.53
CA ALA A 91 -14.26 -0.11 0.39
C ALA A 91 -12.89 -0.75 0.64
N TRP A 92 -12.28 -1.21 -0.45
CA TRP A 92 -10.91 -1.70 -0.48
C TRP A 92 -9.93 -0.59 -0.85
N TYR A 93 -8.80 -0.54 -0.15
CA TYR A 93 -7.74 0.44 -0.32
C TYR A 93 -6.38 -0.24 -0.45
N TRP A 94 -5.47 0.40 -1.16
CA TRP A 94 -4.06 0.01 -1.19
C TRP A 94 -3.21 0.99 -0.38
N LEU A 95 -2.35 0.43 0.46
CA LEU A 95 -1.35 1.15 1.24
C LEU A 95 0.00 0.90 0.60
N ASP A 96 0.56 1.92 -0.02
CA ASP A 96 1.71 1.80 -0.91
C ASP A 96 3.04 1.94 -0.15
N ASN A 97 3.88 0.91 -0.18
CA ASN A 97 5.18 0.95 0.48
C ASN A 97 6.11 2.02 -0.08
N VAL A 98 6.08 2.26 -1.39
CA VAL A 98 6.91 3.31 -2.04
C VAL A 98 6.66 4.69 -1.44
N ASP A 99 5.42 4.95 -1.00
CA ASP A 99 5.00 6.18 -0.36
C ASP A 99 4.91 6.04 1.19
N GLY A 100 5.64 5.10 1.77
CA GLY A 100 5.69 4.90 3.22
C GLY A 100 4.38 4.37 3.84
N GLY A 101 3.62 3.55 3.12
CA GLY A 101 2.31 3.03 3.55
C GLY A 101 1.16 4.01 3.34
N LYS A 102 1.32 5.00 2.48
CA LYS A 102 0.28 5.97 2.13
C LYS A 102 -0.82 5.33 1.29
N LYS A 103 -2.08 5.73 1.55
CA LYS A 103 -3.22 5.34 0.72
C LYS A 103 -3.01 5.75 -0.74
N ALA A 104 -3.08 4.79 -1.66
CA ALA A 104 -3.03 5.04 -3.09
C ALA A 104 -4.30 5.77 -3.56
N VAL A 105 -4.14 6.80 -4.38
CA VAL A 105 -5.23 7.56 -5.00
C VAL A 105 -4.88 7.89 -6.44
N SER A 106 -5.84 7.85 -7.36
CA SER A 106 -5.68 8.15 -8.80
C SER A 106 -4.47 7.43 -9.42
N LYS A 107 -4.32 6.14 -9.14
CA LYS A 107 -3.10 5.38 -9.46
C LYS A 107 -3.41 3.94 -9.78
N ASP A 108 -2.64 3.37 -10.74
CA ASP A 108 -2.59 1.94 -11.00
C ASP A 108 -1.47 1.32 -10.15
N VAL A 109 -1.76 0.16 -9.57
CA VAL A 109 -0.86 -0.56 -8.67
C VAL A 109 -0.76 -2.01 -9.14
N PHE A 110 0.46 -2.54 -9.21
CA PHE A 110 0.68 -3.97 -9.35
C PHE A 110 0.68 -4.63 -7.97
N GLN A 111 -0.24 -5.57 -7.79
CA GLN A 111 -0.33 -6.41 -6.59
C GLN A 111 0.24 -7.78 -6.90
N GLU A 112 1.25 -8.21 -6.16
CA GLU A 112 1.92 -9.51 -6.36
C GLU A 112 1.06 -10.69 -5.89
N SER A 113 0.15 -10.43 -4.98
CA SER A 113 -0.81 -11.41 -4.46
C SER A 113 -2.23 -11.09 -4.92
N GLY A 114 -3.08 -12.09 -4.91
CA GLY A 114 -4.46 -11.98 -5.30
C GLY A 114 -4.72 -12.64 -6.64
N ALA A 115 -5.87 -13.30 -6.72
CA ALA A 115 -6.32 -14.01 -7.92
C ALA A 115 -7.27 -13.14 -8.73
N GLY A 116 -7.52 -13.55 -9.94
CA GLY A 116 -8.52 -12.99 -10.83
C GLY A 116 -8.43 -13.66 -12.18
N PRO A 117 -9.44 -13.52 -13.03
CA PRO A 117 -9.49 -14.19 -14.33
C PRO A 117 -8.34 -13.75 -15.26
N TRP A 118 -7.71 -12.62 -14.97
CA TRP A 118 -6.64 -12.05 -15.79
C TRP A 118 -5.37 -11.78 -14.99
N ALA A 119 -5.09 -12.64 -14.00
CA ALA A 119 -3.85 -12.56 -13.24
C ALA A 119 -2.63 -12.67 -14.15
N GLU A 120 -1.59 -11.92 -13.82
CA GLU A 120 -0.38 -11.77 -14.66
C GLU A 120 0.56 -12.98 -14.60
N ARG A 121 0.46 -13.80 -13.53
CA ARG A 121 1.33 -14.95 -13.31
C ARG A 121 0.64 -16.25 -13.68
N ALA A 122 1.43 -17.23 -14.14
CA ALA A 122 0.93 -18.56 -14.50
C ALA A 122 0.29 -19.31 -13.33
N ASP A 123 0.65 -18.99 -12.09
CA ASP A 123 0.07 -19.54 -10.86
C ASP A 123 -1.25 -18.85 -10.45
N GLY A 124 -1.75 -17.92 -11.26
CA GLY A 124 -2.97 -17.16 -10.99
C GLY A 124 -2.79 -16.00 -10.03
N THR A 125 -1.55 -15.65 -9.66
CA THR A 125 -1.24 -14.51 -8.77
C THR A 125 -0.73 -13.30 -9.55
N GLY A 126 -0.77 -12.12 -8.89
CA GLY A 126 -0.32 -10.87 -9.47
C GLY A 126 -1.35 -10.25 -10.43
N LYS A 127 -1.70 -9.00 -10.16
CA LYS A 127 -2.71 -8.27 -10.92
C LYS A 127 -2.44 -6.78 -10.93
N TRP A 128 -2.83 -6.09 -11.99
CA TRP A 128 -2.95 -4.64 -12.00
C TRP A 128 -4.33 -4.22 -11.51
N VAL A 129 -4.39 -3.28 -10.58
CA VAL A 129 -5.60 -2.72 -9.99
C VAL A 129 -5.52 -1.20 -10.05
N ARG A 130 -6.65 -0.54 -10.32
CA ARG A 130 -6.76 0.92 -10.29
C ARG A 130 -7.47 1.38 -9.03
N TYR A 131 -6.93 2.43 -8.40
CA TYR A 131 -7.58 3.16 -7.32
C TYR A 131 -8.00 4.55 -7.81
N ASP A 132 -9.25 4.93 -7.53
CA ASP A 132 -9.83 6.22 -7.93
C ASP A 132 -9.28 7.40 -7.11
N ALA A 133 -9.83 8.61 -7.30
CA ALA A 133 -9.43 9.81 -6.58
C ALA A 133 -9.73 9.74 -5.07
N ASN A 134 -10.66 8.88 -4.64
CA ASN A 134 -10.96 8.61 -3.24
C ASN A 134 -10.11 7.45 -2.66
N GLY A 135 -9.36 6.76 -3.53
CA GLY A 135 -8.58 5.58 -3.21
C GLY A 135 -9.40 4.29 -3.19
N HIS A 136 -10.62 4.28 -3.72
CA HIS A 136 -11.43 3.07 -3.84
C HIS A 136 -10.97 2.25 -5.04
N MET A 137 -10.96 0.92 -4.87
CA MET A 137 -10.69 0.00 -5.96
C MET A 137 -11.74 0.16 -7.07
N VAL A 138 -11.27 0.41 -8.28
CA VAL A 138 -12.11 0.56 -9.47
C VAL A 138 -12.55 -0.80 -10.00
N LYS A 139 -13.81 -0.93 -10.41
CA LYS A 139 -14.41 -2.12 -11.01
C LYS A 139 -15.23 -1.78 -12.24
N GLY A 140 -15.37 -2.75 -13.16
CA GLY A 140 -16.15 -2.59 -14.38
C GLY A 140 -15.50 -1.70 -15.42
N TRP A 141 -16.31 -1.23 -16.37
CA TRP A 141 -15.86 -0.37 -17.46
C TRP A 141 -15.49 1.04 -16.98
N GLN A 142 -14.33 1.51 -17.42
CA GLN A 142 -13.81 2.85 -17.13
C GLN A 142 -13.41 3.56 -18.41
N ARG A 143 -13.89 4.81 -18.57
CA ARG A 143 -13.48 5.70 -19.66
C ARG A 143 -12.65 6.83 -19.07
N THR A 144 -11.47 7.02 -19.63
CA THR A 144 -10.53 8.10 -19.26
C THR A 144 -10.08 8.84 -20.51
N ALA A 145 -9.34 9.92 -20.35
CA ALA A 145 -8.72 10.63 -21.47
C ALA A 145 -7.74 9.75 -22.27
N ASN A 146 -7.14 8.74 -21.62
CA ASN A 146 -6.17 7.83 -22.24
C ASN A 146 -6.83 6.64 -22.95
N GLY A 147 -8.12 6.37 -22.72
CA GLY A 147 -8.83 5.26 -23.35
C GLY A 147 -9.85 4.58 -22.45
N THR A 148 -10.38 3.46 -22.94
CA THR A 148 -11.36 2.63 -22.23
C THR A 148 -10.67 1.40 -21.65
N TYR A 149 -10.99 1.09 -20.40
CA TYR A 149 -10.45 -0.03 -19.63
C TYR A 149 -11.60 -0.88 -19.06
N TYR A 150 -11.29 -2.10 -18.69
CA TYR A 150 -12.19 -2.92 -17.89
C TYR A 150 -11.44 -3.54 -16.71
N PHE A 151 -12.07 -3.51 -15.55
CA PHE A 151 -11.59 -4.11 -14.32
C PHE A 151 -12.57 -5.19 -13.85
N ASP A 152 -12.06 -6.35 -13.49
CA ASP A 152 -12.87 -7.45 -12.98
C ASP A 152 -13.79 -7.01 -11.83
N LEU A 153 -15.04 -7.50 -11.83
CA LEU A 153 -16.05 -7.06 -10.85
C LEU A 153 -15.80 -7.63 -9.44
N THR A 154 -15.05 -8.73 -9.34
CA THR A 154 -14.75 -9.38 -8.06
C THR A 154 -13.43 -8.89 -7.50
N TYR A 155 -12.37 -9.03 -8.28
CA TYR A 155 -11.00 -8.83 -7.83
C TYR A 155 -10.37 -7.49 -8.27
N GLY A 156 -11.07 -6.70 -9.09
CA GLY A 156 -10.54 -5.45 -9.64
C GLY A 156 -9.37 -5.62 -10.59
N THR A 157 -9.15 -6.81 -11.13
CA THR A 157 -8.05 -7.09 -12.05
C THR A 157 -8.25 -6.36 -13.37
N MET A 158 -7.24 -5.61 -13.84
CA MET A 158 -7.27 -4.93 -15.14
C MET A 158 -7.24 -5.95 -16.27
N ALA A 159 -8.16 -5.85 -17.21
CA ALA A 159 -8.18 -6.67 -18.40
C ALA A 159 -7.01 -6.31 -19.34
N LYS A 160 -6.28 -7.32 -19.79
CA LYS A 160 -5.19 -7.23 -20.77
C LYS A 160 -5.27 -8.38 -21.74
N GLY A 161 -4.79 -8.17 -22.97
CA GLY A 161 -4.87 -9.18 -24.03
C GLY A 161 -6.31 -9.46 -24.48
N THR A 162 -6.61 -10.70 -24.82
CA THR A 162 -7.94 -11.14 -25.30
C THR A 162 -8.74 -11.70 -24.14
N VAL A 163 -9.86 -11.08 -23.82
CA VAL A 163 -10.74 -11.47 -22.70
C VAL A 163 -12.20 -11.51 -23.09
N THR A 164 -12.98 -12.40 -22.46
CA THR A 164 -14.43 -12.50 -22.66
C THR A 164 -15.14 -11.88 -21.47
N ILE A 165 -16.00 -10.88 -21.73
CA ILE A 165 -16.79 -10.17 -20.73
C ILE A 165 -18.26 -10.29 -21.14
N ASN A 166 -19.09 -10.88 -20.29
CA ASN A 166 -20.51 -11.10 -20.54
C ASN A 166 -20.79 -11.76 -21.92
N GLY A 167 -19.99 -12.76 -22.28
CA GLY A 167 -20.14 -13.52 -23.55
C GLY A 167 -19.61 -12.82 -24.79
N ARG A 168 -19.04 -11.63 -24.67
CA ARG A 168 -18.39 -10.92 -25.79
C ARG A 168 -16.90 -10.88 -25.63
N THR A 169 -16.16 -11.11 -26.70
CA THR A 169 -14.69 -11.04 -26.74
C THR A 169 -14.23 -9.62 -27.02
N TYR A 170 -13.27 -9.16 -26.23
CA TYR A 170 -12.62 -7.86 -26.33
C TYR A 170 -11.11 -8.03 -26.40
N HIS A 171 -10.44 -7.08 -27.03
CA HIS A 171 -8.98 -7.06 -27.15
C HIS A 171 -8.45 -5.81 -26.44
N PHE A 172 -7.70 -6.00 -25.38
CA PHE A 172 -7.03 -4.92 -24.65
C PHE A 172 -5.52 -4.95 -24.96
N ASP A 173 -4.90 -3.82 -24.93
CA ASP A 173 -3.45 -3.74 -25.05
C ASP A 173 -2.77 -4.44 -23.87
N GLU A 174 -1.80 -5.31 -24.14
CA GLU A 174 -1.15 -6.14 -23.11
C GLU A 174 -0.30 -5.33 -22.11
N ASN A 175 0.21 -4.17 -22.54
CA ASN A 175 1.01 -3.30 -21.67
C ASN A 175 0.15 -2.31 -20.89
N THR A 176 -0.77 -1.62 -21.59
CA THR A 176 -1.51 -0.50 -21.03
C THR A 176 -2.90 -0.86 -20.52
N GLY A 177 -3.48 -1.98 -20.96
CA GLY A 177 -4.87 -2.36 -20.65
C GLY A 177 -5.93 -1.52 -21.38
N ILE A 178 -5.56 -0.75 -22.41
CA ILE A 178 -6.50 0.05 -23.22
C ILE A 178 -7.23 -0.84 -24.22
N LEU A 179 -8.55 -0.70 -24.30
CA LEU A 179 -9.37 -1.37 -25.31
C LEU A 179 -8.97 -0.92 -26.71
N LYS A 180 -8.71 -1.90 -27.61
CA LYS A 180 -8.35 -1.70 -29.03
C LYS A 180 -9.57 -1.62 -29.93
#